data_a6eafd618e4dc2a7eabd8836ad4af0d9
#
_entry.id   a6eafd618e4dc2a7eabd8836ad4af0d9
#
_cell.length_a   1.000
_cell.length_b   1.000
_cell.length_c   1.000
_cell.angle_alpha   90.00
_cell.angle_beta   90.00
_cell.angle_gamma   90.00
#
_symmetry.space_group_name_H-M   'P 1'
#
loop_
_entity.id
_entity.type
_entity.pdbx_description
1 polymer ?
#
loop_
_entity_poly.entity_id
_entity_poly.type
_entity_poly.pdbx_seq_one_letter_code
_entity_poly.pdbx_strand_id
1 'polypeptide(L)'
;MTDAVRERYERFAREEAPGRSALYEEWARGAASDREIRRVLARIPEMHRQPPLVFAVTRMLGAPLEGFPAWRDFLLAHEDAVVAECAVRRVQTNEPLRLAPLLPVLSEIDGPVALLEIGASAGLCLYPDRYSYRFAGEDGDVLTSLDPADGPSPVVLTSEVRGAMPAVRMPEIVW
;
A
#
# COMPACT_ATOMS: atom_id res chain seq x y z
N MET A 1 6.75 -15.99 -21.97
CA MET A 1 5.59 -15.17 -21.46
C MET A 1 5.14 -15.62 -20.08
N THR A 2 4.89 -16.91 -19.86
CA THR A 2 4.55 -17.46 -18.53
C THR A 2 5.69 -17.40 -17.52
N ASP A 3 6.95 -17.40 -17.96
CA ASP A 3 8.13 -17.30 -17.08
C ASP A 3 8.26 -15.88 -16.50
N ALA A 4 8.03 -14.85 -17.28
CA ALA A 4 8.02 -13.46 -16.77
C ALA A 4 6.92 -13.23 -15.71
N VAL A 5 5.76 -13.90 -15.85
CA VAL A 5 4.72 -13.89 -14.80
C VAL A 5 5.22 -14.57 -13.54
N ARG A 6 5.83 -15.76 -13.69
CA ARG A 6 6.40 -16.49 -12.56
C ARG A 6 7.40 -15.64 -11.79
N GLU A 7 8.40 -15.10 -12.47
CA GLU A 7 9.46 -14.30 -11.86
C GLU A 7 8.92 -13.06 -11.13
N ARG A 8 7.92 -12.38 -11.72
CA ARG A 8 7.27 -11.22 -11.09
C ARG A 8 6.57 -11.58 -9.80
N TYR A 9 5.81 -12.69 -9.78
CA TYR A 9 5.05 -13.12 -8.62
C TYR A 9 5.95 -13.73 -7.54
N GLU A 10 7.00 -14.48 -7.91
CA GLU A 10 8.04 -14.94 -6.99
C GLU A 10 8.75 -13.76 -6.29
N ARG A 11 9.13 -12.74 -7.07
CA ARG A 11 9.76 -11.53 -6.53
C ARG A 11 8.83 -10.82 -5.55
N PHE A 12 7.59 -10.58 -5.92
CA PHE A 12 6.61 -9.96 -5.02
C PHE A 12 6.44 -10.74 -3.70
N ALA A 13 6.32 -12.07 -3.80
CA ALA A 13 6.18 -12.94 -2.63
C ALA A 13 7.42 -12.91 -1.71
N ARG A 14 8.60 -12.68 -2.27
CA ARG A 14 9.86 -12.66 -1.52
C ARG A 14 10.23 -11.29 -0.97
N GLU A 15 9.94 -10.22 -1.70
CA GLU A 15 10.51 -8.88 -1.43
C GLU A 15 9.47 -7.84 -1.00
N GLU A 16 8.21 -7.96 -1.43
CA GLU A 16 7.21 -6.92 -1.23
C GLU A 16 6.11 -7.30 -0.23
N ALA A 17 5.68 -8.57 -0.22
CA ALA A 17 4.59 -9.06 0.63
C ALA A 17 4.98 -9.37 2.08
N PRO A 18 6.20 -9.87 2.39
CA PRO A 18 6.55 -10.26 3.76
C PRO A 18 6.41 -9.09 4.74
N GLY A 19 5.83 -9.38 5.91
CA GLY A 19 5.56 -8.37 6.95
C GLY A 19 4.41 -7.39 6.64
N ARG A 20 3.86 -7.42 5.40
CA ARG A 20 2.75 -6.56 4.98
C ARG A 20 1.44 -7.32 4.84
N SER A 21 1.46 -8.48 4.19
CA SER A 21 0.27 -9.30 3.98
C SER A 21 0.64 -10.77 3.77
N ALA A 22 0.45 -11.59 4.79
CA ALA A 22 0.65 -13.03 4.69
C ALA A 22 -0.26 -13.66 3.61
N LEU A 23 -1.49 -13.16 3.47
CA LEU A 23 -2.42 -13.62 2.45
C LEU A 23 -1.91 -13.37 1.04
N TYR A 24 -1.44 -12.15 0.76
CA TYR A 24 -0.90 -11.81 -0.56
C TYR A 24 0.43 -12.51 -0.84
N GLU A 25 1.23 -12.77 0.19
CA GLU A 25 2.44 -13.58 0.07
C GLU A 25 2.10 -15.01 -0.38
N GLU A 26 1.11 -15.64 0.27
CA GLU A 26 0.63 -16.97 -0.08
C GLU A 26 0.05 -17.02 -1.51
N TRP A 27 -0.83 -16.07 -1.84
CA TRP A 27 -1.42 -15.99 -3.19
C TRP A 27 -0.35 -15.80 -4.27
N ALA A 28 0.65 -14.98 -4.01
CA ALA A 28 1.73 -14.74 -4.97
C ALA A 28 2.61 -15.98 -5.17
N ARG A 29 2.96 -16.69 -4.10
CA ARG A 29 3.70 -17.98 -4.18
C ARG A 29 2.91 -19.02 -4.97
N GLY A 30 1.64 -19.14 -4.66
CA GLY A 30 0.75 -20.06 -5.36
C GLY A 30 0.62 -19.71 -6.84
N ALA A 31 0.37 -18.45 -7.16
CA ALA A 31 0.27 -17.98 -8.53
C ALA A 31 1.56 -18.19 -9.35
N ALA A 32 2.71 -18.00 -8.72
CA ALA A 32 4.01 -18.28 -9.35
C ALA A 32 4.20 -19.75 -9.67
N SER A 33 3.70 -20.66 -8.83
CA SER A 33 3.86 -22.11 -8.96
C SER A 33 2.82 -22.75 -9.89
N ASP A 34 1.59 -22.21 -9.92
CA ASP A 34 0.48 -22.80 -10.66
C ASP A 34 0.51 -22.42 -12.16
N ARG A 35 0.52 -23.45 -13.02
CA ARG A 35 0.60 -23.27 -14.47
C ARG A 35 -0.68 -22.68 -15.06
N GLU A 36 -1.85 -23.05 -14.54
CA GLU A 36 -3.13 -22.56 -15.05
C GLU A 36 -3.32 -21.10 -14.69
N ILE A 37 -3.01 -20.72 -13.44
CA ILE A 37 -3.03 -19.32 -13.01
C ILE A 37 -2.08 -18.48 -13.86
N ARG A 38 -0.85 -18.91 -14.09
CA ARG A 38 0.08 -18.17 -14.95
C ARG A 38 -0.43 -18.01 -16.38
N ARG A 39 -1.17 -19.00 -16.91
CA ARG A 39 -1.81 -18.90 -18.23
C ARG A 39 -2.86 -17.79 -18.25
N VAL A 40 -3.73 -17.72 -17.23
CA VAL A 40 -4.74 -16.65 -17.11
C VAL A 40 -4.07 -15.29 -16.96
N LEU A 41 -3.11 -15.17 -16.05
CA LEU A 41 -2.37 -13.92 -15.80
C LEU A 41 -1.63 -13.43 -17.06
N ALA A 42 -1.12 -14.34 -17.90
CA ALA A 42 -0.45 -13.97 -19.14
C ALA A 42 -1.40 -13.31 -20.18
N ARG A 43 -2.73 -13.47 -20.04
CA ARG A 43 -3.74 -12.79 -20.87
C ARG A 43 -3.90 -11.31 -20.50
N ILE A 44 -3.57 -10.93 -19.28
CA ILE A 44 -3.60 -9.53 -18.83
C ILE A 44 -2.47 -8.75 -19.53
N PRO A 45 -2.69 -7.52 -20.00
CA PRO A 45 -1.61 -6.69 -20.55
C PRO A 45 -0.44 -6.55 -19.56
N GLU A 46 0.79 -6.53 -20.05
CA GLU A 46 2.00 -6.63 -19.21
C GLU A 46 2.05 -5.59 -18.08
N MET A 47 1.70 -4.35 -18.39
CA MET A 47 1.69 -3.26 -17.40
C MET A 47 0.60 -3.40 -16.33
N HIS A 48 -0.40 -4.24 -16.57
CA HIS A 48 -1.55 -4.45 -15.71
C HIS A 48 -1.55 -5.77 -14.95
N ARG A 49 -0.52 -6.63 -15.12
CA ARG A 49 -0.41 -7.93 -14.44
C ARG A 49 0.39 -7.89 -13.15
N GLN A 50 0.42 -6.73 -12.49
CA GLN A 50 1.09 -6.54 -11.21
C GLN A 50 0.31 -7.27 -10.10
N PRO A 51 0.98 -8.03 -9.19
CA PRO A 51 0.30 -8.76 -8.14
C PRO A 51 -0.69 -7.92 -7.33
N PRO A 52 -0.35 -6.71 -6.86
CA PRO A 52 -1.30 -5.88 -6.10
C PRO A 52 -2.57 -5.52 -6.89
N LEU A 53 -2.45 -5.26 -8.21
CA LEU A 53 -3.61 -4.96 -9.05
C LEU A 53 -4.51 -6.19 -9.20
N VAL A 54 -3.93 -7.34 -9.54
CA VAL A 54 -4.69 -8.57 -9.74
C VAL A 54 -5.41 -8.99 -8.46
N PHE A 55 -4.73 -8.93 -7.31
CA PHE A 55 -5.33 -9.25 -6.02
C PHE A 55 -6.43 -8.27 -5.63
N ALA A 56 -6.26 -6.99 -5.87
CA ALA A 56 -7.31 -5.99 -5.65
C ALA A 56 -8.53 -6.21 -6.56
N VAL A 57 -8.31 -6.51 -7.83
CA VAL A 57 -9.38 -6.80 -8.80
C VAL A 57 -10.13 -8.08 -8.42
N THR A 58 -9.44 -9.17 -8.09
CA THR A 58 -10.11 -10.40 -7.67
C THR A 58 -10.95 -10.19 -6.42
N ARG A 59 -10.44 -9.43 -5.44
CA ARG A 59 -11.21 -9.07 -4.23
C ARG A 59 -12.44 -8.21 -4.56
N MET A 60 -12.28 -7.22 -5.43
CA MET A 60 -13.39 -6.38 -5.89
C MET A 60 -14.49 -7.22 -6.57
N LEU A 61 -14.10 -8.27 -7.29
CA LEU A 61 -15.03 -9.20 -7.93
C LEU A 61 -15.63 -10.24 -6.96
N GLY A 62 -15.22 -10.26 -5.69
CA GLY A 62 -15.78 -11.12 -4.65
C GLY A 62 -14.92 -12.34 -4.29
N ALA A 63 -13.64 -12.36 -4.65
CA ALA A 63 -12.74 -13.44 -4.22
C ALA A 63 -12.70 -13.53 -2.68
N PRO A 64 -12.79 -14.76 -2.12
CA PRO A 64 -12.72 -14.95 -0.69
C PRO A 64 -11.33 -14.54 -0.15
N LEU A 65 -11.31 -13.98 1.08
CA LEU A 65 -10.07 -13.64 1.80
C LEU A 65 -9.52 -14.88 2.53
N GLU A 66 -9.32 -15.94 1.77
CA GLU A 66 -8.86 -17.25 2.23
C GLU A 66 -7.55 -17.63 1.54
N GLY A 67 -6.98 -18.78 1.90
CA GLY A 67 -5.73 -19.28 1.34
C GLY A 67 -5.76 -19.43 -0.18
N PHE A 68 -4.59 -19.66 -0.78
CA PHE A 68 -4.40 -19.76 -2.22
C PHE A 68 -5.40 -20.70 -2.94
N PRO A 69 -5.78 -21.89 -2.42
CA PRO A 69 -6.72 -22.77 -3.12
C PRO A 69 -8.06 -22.10 -3.42
N ALA A 70 -8.65 -21.40 -2.46
CA ALA A 70 -9.94 -20.72 -2.63
C ALA A 70 -9.83 -19.55 -3.64
N TRP A 71 -8.76 -18.76 -3.57
CA TRP A 71 -8.48 -17.70 -4.53
C TRP A 71 -8.23 -18.24 -5.94
N ARG A 72 -7.51 -19.36 -6.06
CA ARG A 72 -7.26 -20.07 -7.32
C ARG A 72 -8.57 -20.46 -8.00
N ASP A 73 -9.44 -21.14 -7.26
CA ASP A 73 -10.71 -21.64 -7.78
C ASP A 73 -11.60 -20.47 -8.22
N PHE A 74 -11.64 -19.38 -7.44
CA PHE A 74 -12.33 -18.16 -7.81
C PHE A 74 -11.79 -17.56 -9.11
N LEU A 75 -10.46 -17.39 -9.23
CA LEU A 75 -9.85 -16.80 -10.41
C LEU A 75 -10.13 -17.62 -11.66
N LEU A 76 -10.05 -18.95 -11.58
CA LEU A 76 -10.35 -19.83 -12.74
C LEU A 76 -11.82 -19.81 -13.12
N ALA A 77 -12.73 -19.68 -12.15
CA ALA A 77 -14.17 -19.55 -12.43
C ALA A 77 -14.53 -18.20 -13.05
N HIS A 78 -13.70 -17.15 -12.87
CA HIS A 78 -13.99 -15.78 -13.30
C HIS A 78 -12.88 -15.20 -14.21
N GLU A 79 -12.11 -16.05 -14.91
CA GLU A 79 -10.90 -15.63 -15.63
C GLU A 79 -11.14 -14.48 -16.62
N ASP A 80 -12.23 -14.49 -17.39
CA ASP A 80 -12.51 -13.44 -18.36
C ASP A 80 -12.84 -12.10 -17.70
N ALA A 81 -13.60 -12.11 -16.62
CA ALA A 81 -13.92 -10.91 -15.87
C ALA A 81 -12.66 -10.32 -15.22
N VAL A 82 -11.81 -11.16 -14.62
CA VAL A 82 -10.55 -10.71 -14.02
C VAL A 82 -9.61 -10.08 -15.07
N VAL A 83 -9.47 -10.73 -16.23
CA VAL A 83 -8.63 -10.22 -17.31
C VAL A 83 -9.16 -8.87 -17.83
N ALA A 84 -10.48 -8.76 -18.06
CA ALA A 84 -11.10 -7.53 -18.54
C ALA A 84 -10.95 -6.36 -17.55
N GLU A 85 -11.22 -6.60 -16.26
CA GLU A 85 -11.09 -5.56 -15.23
C GLU A 85 -9.63 -5.14 -14.99
N CYS A 86 -8.69 -6.08 -14.98
CA CYS A 86 -7.27 -5.74 -14.90
C CYS A 86 -6.80 -4.92 -16.09
N ALA A 87 -7.32 -5.15 -17.29
CA ALA A 87 -6.89 -4.44 -18.50
C ALA A 87 -7.22 -2.93 -18.45
N VAL A 88 -8.25 -2.52 -17.72
CA VAL A 88 -8.73 -1.13 -17.65
C VAL A 88 -8.38 -0.42 -16.34
N ARG A 89 -7.99 -1.15 -15.29
CA ARG A 89 -7.68 -0.59 -13.98
C ARG A 89 -6.19 -0.35 -13.77
N ARG A 90 -5.87 0.52 -12.85
CA ARG A 90 -4.49 0.83 -12.43
C ARG A 90 -4.41 0.83 -10.90
N VAL A 91 -3.27 0.41 -10.37
CA VAL A 91 -2.94 0.62 -8.97
C VAL A 91 -2.56 2.07 -8.76
N GLN A 92 -3.09 2.65 -7.71
CA GLN A 92 -2.66 3.95 -7.22
C GLN A 92 -2.02 3.78 -5.85
N THR A 93 -0.87 4.39 -5.64
CA THR A 93 -0.20 4.34 -4.35
C THR A 93 -0.77 5.44 -3.46
N ASN A 94 -1.38 5.02 -2.36
CA ASN A 94 -2.00 5.90 -1.37
C ASN A 94 -1.42 5.53 -0.01
N GLU A 95 -0.28 6.13 0.32
CA GLU A 95 0.51 5.75 1.49
C GLU A 95 0.69 6.98 2.40
N PRO A 96 -0.16 7.12 3.44
CA PRO A 96 -0.08 8.26 4.34
C PRO A 96 1.22 8.31 5.16
N LEU A 97 1.96 7.19 5.29
CA LEU A 97 3.24 7.18 5.98
C LEU A 97 4.29 8.13 5.35
N ARG A 98 4.09 8.54 4.09
CA ARG A 98 4.89 9.60 3.45
C ARG A 98 4.84 10.93 4.19
N LEU A 99 3.80 11.16 4.99
CA LEU A 99 3.68 12.35 5.82
C LEU A 99 4.66 12.37 7.00
N ALA A 100 5.09 11.22 7.49
CA ALA A 100 6.02 11.19 8.63
C ALA A 100 7.34 11.92 8.34
N PRO A 101 8.06 11.68 7.23
CA PRO A 101 9.24 12.46 6.88
C PRO A 101 8.93 13.90 6.41
N LEU A 102 7.69 14.18 5.96
CA LEU A 102 7.29 15.53 5.56
C LEU A 102 6.97 16.43 6.76
N LEU A 103 6.52 15.86 7.87
CA LEU A 103 6.07 16.61 9.04
C LEU A 103 7.14 17.57 9.62
N PRO A 104 8.42 17.18 9.76
CA PRO A 104 9.47 18.12 10.17
C PRO A 104 9.57 19.34 9.24
N VAL A 105 9.44 19.13 7.94
CA VAL A 105 9.49 20.23 6.96
C VAL A 105 8.30 21.16 7.10
N LEU A 106 7.10 20.60 7.28
CA LEU A 106 5.89 21.40 7.53
C LEU A 106 5.98 22.18 8.86
N SER A 107 6.71 21.62 9.83
CA SER A 107 6.90 22.24 11.15
C SER A 107 7.75 23.52 11.09
N GLU A 108 8.59 23.69 10.06
CA GLU A 108 9.41 24.89 9.85
C GLU A 108 8.60 26.05 9.24
N ILE A 109 7.37 25.79 8.77
CA ILE A 109 6.53 26.83 8.16
C ILE A 109 5.71 27.50 9.25
N ASP A 110 5.91 28.80 9.44
CA ASP A 110 5.11 29.58 10.37
C ASP A 110 3.72 29.91 9.81
N GLY A 111 2.71 29.72 10.67
CA GLY A 111 1.31 30.00 10.35
C GLY A 111 0.59 28.88 9.59
N PRO A 112 -0.62 29.17 9.10
CA PRO A 112 -1.44 28.19 8.39
C PRO A 112 -0.84 27.76 7.05
N VAL A 113 -0.99 26.47 6.71
CA VAL A 113 -0.46 25.85 5.48
C VAL A 113 -1.59 25.37 4.60
N ALA A 114 -1.58 25.74 3.33
CA ALA A 114 -2.42 25.12 2.29
C ALA A 114 -1.59 24.10 1.51
N LEU A 115 -2.11 22.88 1.36
CA LEU A 115 -1.44 21.80 0.65
C LEU A 115 -2.04 21.58 -0.73
N LEU A 116 -1.17 21.45 -1.73
CA LEU A 116 -1.54 21.01 -3.07
C LEU A 116 -0.75 19.76 -3.42
N GLU A 117 -1.44 18.64 -3.65
CA GLU A 117 -0.83 17.37 -4.05
C GLU A 117 -1.17 17.07 -5.51
N ILE A 118 -0.14 17.02 -6.38
CA ILE A 118 -0.30 16.65 -7.79
C ILE A 118 -0.28 15.13 -7.88
N GLY A 119 -1.37 14.53 -8.41
CA GLY A 119 -1.53 13.07 -8.45
C GLY A 119 -1.96 12.49 -7.10
N ALA A 120 -2.80 13.19 -6.38
CA ALA A 120 -3.21 12.91 -5.00
C ALA A 120 -3.86 11.53 -4.77
N SER A 121 -4.25 10.81 -5.82
CA SER A 121 -4.95 9.53 -5.69
C SER A 121 -6.22 9.68 -4.85
N ALA A 122 -6.32 9.05 -3.66
CA ALA A 122 -7.43 9.28 -2.72
C ALA A 122 -7.20 10.48 -1.78
N GLY A 123 -6.11 11.22 -1.96
CA GLY A 123 -5.83 12.45 -1.21
C GLY A 123 -5.44 12.22 0.25
N LEU A 124 -5.01 11.01 0.64
CA LEU A 124 -4.70 10.72 2.04
C LEU A 124 -3.53 11.55 2.59
N CYS A 125 -2.61 12.01 1.73
CA CYS A 125 -1.50 12.86 2.15
C CYS A 125 -1.88 14.35 2.29
N LEU A 126 -3.11 14.73 1.96
CA LEU A 126 -3.59 16.11 2.17
C LEU A 126 -4.03 16.39 3.61
N TYR A 127 -4.08 15.37 4.47
CA TYR A 127 -4.61 15.46 5.84
C TYR A 127 -3.54 15.17 6.91
N PRO A 128 -2.37 15.85 6.91
CA PRO A 128 -1.33 15.58 7.90
C PRO A 128 -1.79 15.83 9.34
N ASP A 129 -2.75 16.73 9.54
CA ASP A 129 -3.34 17.09 10.82
C ASP A 129 -4.37 16.07 11.36
N ARG A 130 -4.67 14.99 10.59
CA ARG A 130 -5.67 13.98 10.94
C ARG A 130 -5.09 12.65 11.37
N TYR A 131 -3.78 12.49 11.36
CA TYR A 131 -3.09 11.27 11.77
C TYR A 131 -2.37 11.43 13.10
N SER A 132 -2.26 10.33 13.85
CA SER A 132 -1.33 10.24 14.96
C SER A 132 0.06 9.86 14.46
N TYR A 133 1.11 10.47 15.00
CA TYR A 133 2.49 10.16 14.65
C TYR A 133 3.24 9.63 15.85
N ARG A 134 4.09 8.63 15.61
CA ARG A 134 5.02 8.08 16.59
C ARG A 134 6.38 8.00 15.94
N PHE A 135 7.31 8.81 16.43
CA PHE A 135 8.70 8.78 15.99
C PHE A 135 9.49 8.00 17.04
N ALA A 136 10.14 6.93 16.61
CA ALA A 136 10.92 6.04 17.47
C ALA A 136 12.41 6.08 17.10
N GLY A 137 13.26 5.88 18.08
CA GLY A 137 14.71 5.69 17.87
C GLY A 137 15.03 4.31 17.32
N GLU A 138 16.31 4.07 17.04
CA GLU A 138 16.81 2.77 16.53
C GLU A 138 16.60 1.61 17.53
N ASP A 139 16.48 1.91 18.82
CA ASP A 139 16.16 0.98 19.90
C ASP A 139 14.65 0.69 20.05
N GLY A 140 13.82 1.40 19.30
CA GLY A 140 12.37 1.29 19.32
C GLY A 140 11.65 2.17 20.35
N ASP A 141 12.40 2.91 21.16
CA ASP A 141 11.84 3.84 22.13
C ASP A 141 11.18 5.03 21.43
N VAL A 142 9.98 5.39 21.87
CA VAL A 142 9.26 6.53 21.30
C VAL A 142 9.89 7.84 21.73
N LEU A 143 10.48 8.55 20.80
CA LEU A 143 11.13 9.85 21.02
C LEU A 143 10.10 11.00 21.04
N THR A 144 9.10 10.93 20.18
CA THR A 144 8.08 11.98 20.06
C THR A 144 6.75 11.38 19.58
N SER A 145 5.68 11.90 20.16
CA SER A 145 4.29 11.57 19.80
C SER A 145 3.52 12.83 19.48
N LEU A 146 2.77 12.82 18.39
CA LEU A 146 1.86 13.90 18.02
C LEU A 146 0.49 13.29 17.71
N ASP A 147 -0.55 13.93 18.20
CA ASP A 147 -1.92 13.57 17.92
C ASP A 147 -2.69 14.76 17.35
N PRO A 148 -3.74 14.55 16.55
CA PRO A 148 -4.66 15.59 16.11
C PRO A 148 -5.24 16.40 17.29
N ALA A 149 -5.64 17.64 17.02
CA ALA A 149 -6.25 18.51 18.04
C ALA A 149 -7.52 17.91 18.68
N ASP A 150 -8.27 17.12 17.92
CA ASP A 150 -9.51 16.46 18.35
C ASP A 150 -9.26 15.14 19.11
N GLY A 151 -8.00 14.78 19.37
CA GLY A 151 -7.59 13.55 20.04
C GLY A 151 -6.92 12.51 19.10
N PRO A 152 -6.45 11.37 19.68
CA PRO A 152 -5.72 10.38 18.92
C PRO A 152 -6.49 9.81 17.73
N SER A 153 -5.82 9.74 16.57
CA SER A 153 -6.35 9.11 15.36
C SER A 153 -6.31 7.58 15.47
N PRO A 154 -7.29 6.85 14.91
CA PRO A 154 -7.18 5.40 14.74
C PRO A 154 -6.08 5.00 13.76
N VAL A 155 -5.59 5.94 12.93
CA VAL A 155 -4.46 5.71 12.03
C VAL A 155 -3.21 6.32 12.64
N VAL A 156 -2.27 5.45 13.03
CA VAL A 156 -0.99 5.82 13.63
C VAL A 156 0.13 5.60 12.62
N LEU A 157 0.85 6.67 12.31
CA LEU A 157 2.01 6.65 11.41
C LEU A 157 3.28 6.55 12.26
N THR A 158 3.91 5.38 12.25
CA THR A 158 5.15 5.13 13.00
C THR A 158 6.35 5.25 12.06
N SER A 159 7.39 5.99 12.47
CA SER A 159 8.62 6.19 11.70
C SER A 159 9.83 6.05 12.60
N GLU A 160 10.87 5.36 12.10
CA GLU A 160 12.18 5.27 12.74
C GLU A 160 12.98 6.54 12.44
N VAL A 161 13.62 7.10 13.47
CA VAL A 161 14.50 8.25 13.37
C VAL A 161 15.94 7.79 13.59
N ARG A 162 16.79 8.10 12.63
CA ARG A 162 18.23 7.87 12.72
C ARG A 162 18.94 9.18 12.96
N GLY A 163 19.67 9.26 14.09
CA GLY A 163 20.32 10.47 14.53
C GLY A 163 19.44 11.36 15.41
N ALA A 164 19.63 12.67 15.33
CA ALA A 164 18.89 13.61 16.17
C ALA A 164 17.43 13.75 15.72
N MET A 165 16.51 13.65 16.67
CA MET A 165 15.09 13.92 16.42
C MET A 165 14.88 15.39 16.05
N PRO A 166 14.34 15.73 14.86
CA PRO A 166 14.01 17.09 14.53
C PRO A 166 12.84 17.60 15.38
N ALA A 167 12.73 18.91 15.53
CA ALA A 167 11.53 19.50 16.11
C ALA A 167 10.34 19.23 15.19
N VAL A 168 9.25 18.73 15.76
CA VAL A 168 8.01 18.47 15.01
C VAL A 168 6.81 19.05 15.76
N ARG A 169 5.91 19.65 15.00
CA ARG A 169 4.61 20.11 15.48
C ARG A 169 3.52 19.76 14.46
N MET A 170 2.30 19.66 14.95
CA MET A 170 1.16 19.47 14.06
C MET A 170 0.94 20.77 13.26
N PRO A 171 0.92 20.71 11.91
CA PRO A 171 0.62 21.90 11.10
C PRO A 171 -0.85 22.30 11.23
N GLU A 172 -1.13 23.59 11.14
CA GLU A 172 -2.47 24.10 10.93
C GLU A 172 -2.79 24.06 9.43
N ILE A 173 -3.68 23.16 9.01
CA ILE A 173 -4.05 23.03 7.60
C ILE A 173 -5.30 23.85 7.32
N VAL A 174 -5.22 24.68 6.27
CA VAL A 174 -6.34 25.46 5.75
C VAL A 174 -6.75 24.98 4.36
N TRP A 175 -8.05 25.00 4.07
CA TRP A 175 -8.66 24.49 2.84
C TRP A 175 -9.28 25.61 2.00
#